data_360e3f4b4226b59e7ba13e7445a71d1b
#
_entry.id   360e3f4b4226b59e7ba13e7445a71d1b
#
_cell.length_a   1.000
_cell.length_b   1.000
_cell.length_c   1.000
_cell.angle_alpha   90.00
_cell.angle_beta   90.00
_cell.angle_gamma   90.00
#
_symmetry.space_group_name_H-M   'P 1'
#
loop_
_entity.id
_entity.type
_entity.pdbx_description
1 polymer ?
#
loop_
_entity_poly.entity_id
_entity_poly.type
_entity_poly.pdbx_seq_one_letter_code
_entity_poly.pdbx_strand_id
1 'polypeptide(L)'
;MNSSAESPIVIRFGVYSADLRAGELRKNGAKVKLQEQPFQILTMLLERPGEVVTREELRKRLWPADTFVDFDHSLNTAVKKLREALGDDADNPRFVETLPRRGYRFIAPVGGRGFAGDGSRPEAEIMPATTAAQPAVSQPAEGNKASPGMVLILMAVIAAAGTIFWLLRPGRQATPQAAVPPMQVVPFTTAPGDEFSPAFSPDGNHIAYGASVNNQPSDLYVQLVGASSPLRLTETPDAAEASPTWSPDGRYLAFMRYREGESSLMVIPALGGAERTLYGTRERAGIPAWSPDGRYIIFAERTGAEKPLALYLLSLDTLERRQLTYPEPQLDGDYNARFSPDGRQVAFLRETRETADIYTVPVAGGEPKRITFQNALIIGLDWTTDGRQIIFASFGRATPTLWRVASTGGEPQSLAVGGEGALSPAVAPQGNRLAYVQHQWDEDIVRIPVARMGARAEPASPLIVSTRKDEGPQYSPDGKRIVFQSTRSGFYEIWVCEADGSNPLQLTSFRGPLTGTPRWSPEGRQLVFDSRPDRYAHIFSIQAEGGAPRQLTSGDFNHVVPSWSRDGQWIYFASDRSGSWQVWKMPAAGG
;
A
#
# COMPACT_ATOMS: atom_id res chain seq x y z
N MET A 1 26.15 21.32 56.63
CA MET A 1 25.85 20.43 55.48
C MET A 1 24.34 20.45 55.27
N ASN A 2 23.85 21.41 54.50
CA ASN A 2 22.42 21.52 54.20
C ASN A 2 22.18 20.90 52.83
N SER A 3 21.56 19.74 52.86
CA SER A 3 20.96 19.13 51.67
C SER A 3 19.62 19.83 51.39
N SER A 4 19.64 20.78 50.48
CA SER A 4 18.41 21.37 49.94
C SER A 4 17.70 20.29 49.08
N ALA A 5 16.66 19.69 49.61
CA ALA A 5 15.73 18.84 48.85
C ALA A 5 14.99 19.73 47.84
N GLU A 6 15.47 19.74 46.61
CA GLU A 6 14.75 20.36 45.49
C GLU A 6 13.44 19.63 45.24
N SER A 7 12.33 20.38 45.24
CA SER A 7 10.97 19.86 45.05
C SER A 7 10.75 19.13 43.73
N PRO A 8 9.93 18.09 43.66
CA PRO A 8 9.63 17.33 42.43
C PRO A 8 9.00 18.25 41.38
N ILE A 9 9.47 18.14 40.12
CA ILE A 9 8.87 18.89 38.99
C ILE A 9 7.73 18.04 38.45
N VAL A 10 6.54 18.27 39.01
CA VAL A 10 5.31 17.58 38.54
C VAL A 10 4.50 18.53 37.68
N ILE A 11 4.33 18.19 36.41
CA ILE A 11 3.49 18.93 35.45
C ILE A 11 2.14 18.23 35.32
N ARG A 12 1.04 19.00 35.43
CA ARG A 12 -0.33 18.48 35.30
C ARG A 12 -0.97 18.97 34.01
N PHE A 13 -1.67 18.07 33.29
CA PHE A 13 -2.42 18.40 32.10
C PHE A 13 -3.61 17.45 31.93
N GLY A 14 -4.79 18.00 31.78
CA GLY A 14 -6.04 17.22 31.76
C GLY A 14 -6.13 16.30 32.99
N VAL A 15 -6.31 15.01 32.76
CA VAL A 15 -6.39 13.96 33.80
C VAL A 15 -5.03 13.35 34.16
N TYR A 16 -3.95 13.86 33.57
CA TYR A 16 -2.59 13.33 33.72
C TYR A 16 -1.71 14.20 34.59
N SER A 17 -0.72 13.56 35.22
CA SER A 17 0.41 14.22 35.87
C SER A 17 1.71 13.50 35.52
N ALA A 18 2.72 14.25 35.05
CA ALA A 18 4.04 13.75 34.73
C ALA A 18 5.03 14.25 35.78
N ASP A 19 5.68 13.32 36.48
CA ASP A 19 6.84 13.61 37.33
C ASP A 19 8.10 13.48 36.47
N LEU A 20 8.67 14.62 36.08
CA LEU A 20 9.82 14.64 35.16
C LEU A 20 11.11 14.12 35.79
N ARG A 21 11.22 14.11 37.13
CA ARG A 21 12.37 13.53 37.85
C ARG A 21 12.24 12.02 38.04
N ALA A 22 11.06 11.58 38.46
CA ALA A 22 10.81 10.15 38.66
C ALA A 22 10.64 9.37 37.36
N GLY A 23 10.45 10.04 36.21
CA GLY A 23 10.16 9.40 34.93
C GLY A 23 8.78 8.73 34.93
N GLU A 24 7.81 9.27 35.69
CA GLU A 24 6.50 8.65 35.88
C GLU A 24 5.37 9.47 35.29
N LEU A 25 4.53 8.81 34.49
CA LEU A 25 3.23 9.34 34.05
C LEU A 25 2.12 8.69 34.89
N ARG A 26 1.18 9.52 35.37
CA ARG A 26 0.00 9.06 36.11
C ARG A 26 -1.29 9.61 35.48
N LYS A 27 -2.32 8.81 35.46
CA LYS A 27 -3.69 9.16 35.03
C LYS A 27 -4.61 9.05 36.24
N ASN A 28 -5.25 10.13 36.64
CA ASN A 28 -6.10 10.18 37.85
C ASN A 28 -5.40 9.58 39.09
N GLY A 29 -4.08 9.80 39.22
CA GLY A 29 -3.28 9.26 40.32
C GLY A 29 -2.72 7.85 40.10
N ALA A 30 -3.29 7.06 39.19
CA ALA A 30 -2.79 5.72 38.87
C ALA A 30 -1.58 5.78 37.90
N LYS A 31 -0.55 4.97 38.15
CA LYS A 31 0.65 4.91 37.31
C LYS A 31 0.33 4.33 35.93
N VAL A 32 0.70 5.05 34.87
CA VAL A 32 0.62 4.60 33.47
C VAL A 32 1.97 4.05 33.06
N LYS A 33 2.00 2.83 32.52
CA LYS A 33 3.23 2.21 32.03
C LYS A 33 3.65 2.87 30.72
N LEU A 34 4.75 3.63 30.74
CA LEU A 34 5.33 4.29 29.58
C LEU A 34 6.82 3.94 29.52
N GLN A 35 7.31 3.61 28.32
CA GLN A 35 8.73 3.31 28.10
C GLN A 35 9.56 4.60 28.17
N GLU A 36 10.88 4.46 28.33
CA GLU A 36 11.79 5.59 28.54
C GLU A 36 11.78 6.60 27.38
N GLN A 37 11.94 6.16 26.14
CA GLN A 37 11.96 7.08 24.97
C GLN A 37 10.64 7.86 24.78
N PRO A 38 9.45 7.24 24.79
CA PRO A 38 8.17 7.97 24.80
C PRO A 38 8.05 8.96 25.96
N PHE A 39 8.58 8.63 27.15
CA PHE A 39 8.55 9.54 28.29
C PHE A 39 9.50 10.73 28.09
N GLN A 40 10.69 10.53 27.51
CA GLN A 40 11.62 11.59 27.18
C GLN A 40 11.03 12.54 26.13
N ILE A 41 10.30 12.04 25.13
CA ILE A 41 9.56 12.87 24.17
C ILE A 41 8.52 13.73 24.92
N LEU A 42 7.73 13.14 25.81
CA LEU A 42 6.76 13.87 26.61
C LEU A 42 7.42 14.98 27.43
N THR A 43 8.56 14.69 28.03
CA THR A 43 9.34 15.66 28.80
C THR A 43 9.74 16.86 27.95
N MET A 44 10.32 16.62 26.77
CA MET A 44 10.73 17.70 25.85
C MET A 44 9.53 18.54 25.38
N LEU A 45 8.41 17.92 25.13
CA LEU A 45 7.17 18.61 24.75
C LEU A 45 6.57 19.42 25.90
N LEU A 46 6.69 18.95 27.14
CA LEU A 46 6.24 19.66 28.36
C LEU A 46 7.21 20.71 28.86
N GLU A 47 8.47 20.69 28.43
CA GLU A 47 9.43 21.78 28.68
C GLU A 47 9.03 23.09 27.97
N ARG A 48 8.39 22.96 26.79
CA ARG A 48 7.98 24.09 25.92
C ARG A 48 6.55 23.87 25.37
N PRO A 49 5.53 23.93 26.23
CA PRO A 49 4.14 23.72 25.81
C PRO A 49 3.70 24.76 24.78
N GLY A 50 3.04 24.36 23.72
CA GLY A 50 2.62 25.24 22.62
C GLY A 50 3.67 25.50 21.57
N GLU A 51 4.94 25.20 21.81
CA GLU A 51 6.03 25.36 20.85
C GLU A 51 6.29 24.06 20.07
N VAL A 52 6.87 24.20 18.88
CA VAL A 52 7.22 23.04 18.04
C VAL A 52 8.59 22.52 18.48
N VAL A 53 8.63 21.28 18.94
CA VAL A 53 9.88 20.53 19.13
C VAL A 53 10.18 19.80 17.81
N THR A 54 11.27 20.18 17.16
CA THR A 54 11.62 19.67 15.84
C THR A 54 12.08 18.21 15.88
N ARG A 55 11.95 17.50 14.77
CA ARG A 55 12.43 16.11 14.65
C ARG A 55 13.93 16.02 14.92
N GLU A 56 14.71 17.04 14.53
CA GLU A 56 16.15 17.09 14.75
C GLU A 56 16.50 17.29 16.23
N GLU A 57 15.78 18.15 16.98
CA GLU A 57 15.96 18.30 18.43
C GLU A 57 15.64 16.99 19.16
N LEU A 58 14.56 16.31 18.78
CA LEU A 58 14.21 14.99 19.33
C LEU A 58 15.29 13.96 19.03
N ARG A 59 15.78 13.93 17.80
CA ARG A 59 16.87 13.04 17.40
C ARG A 59 18.13 13.26 18.24
N LYS A 60 18.60 14.49 18.33
CA LYS A 60 19.81 14.83 19.11
C LYS A 60 19.72 14.48 20.60
N ARG A 61 18.51 14.55 21.17
CA ARG A 61 18.29 14.27 22.60
C ARG A 61 18.10 12.79 22.89
N LEU A 62 17.43 12.06 22.00
CA LEU A 62 17.03 10.67 22.22
C LEU A 62 18.07 9.65 21.77
N TRP A 63 18.93 9.99 20.82
CA TRP A 63 19.96 9.11 20.28
C TRP A 63 21.33 9.80 20.22
N PRO A 64 22.34 9.24 20.91
CA PRO A 64 23.73 9.70 20.79
C PRO A 64 24.24 9.57 19.34
N ALA A 65 25.26 10.37 18.98
CA ALA A 65 25.80 10.48 17.62
C ALA A 65 26.29 9.14 17.02
N ASP A 66 26.57 8.14 17.85
CA ASP A 66 27.13 6.84 17.45
C ASP A 66 26.07 5.74 17.29
N THR A 67 24.77 6.08 17.29
CA THR A 67 23.69 5.09 17.25
C THR A 67 23.19 4.91 15.80
N PHE A 68 23.42 3.74 15.21
CA PHE A 68 22.88 3.35 13.91
C PHE A 68 21.46 2.76 14.10
N VAL A 69 20.44 3.64 13.97
CA VAL A 69 19.02 3.24 13.96
C VAL A 69 18.28 4.07 12.92
N ASP A 70 17.21 3.53 12.37
CA ASP A 70 16.23 4.32 11.61
C ASP A 70 15.51 5.28 12.56
N PHE A 71 16.00 6.52 12.60
CA PHE A 71 15.52 7.56 13.51
C PHE A 71 14.06 7.92 13.28
N ASP A 72 13.63 7.99 12.02
CA ASP A 72 12.26 8.40 11.71
C ASP A 72 11.26 7.32 12.10
N HIS A 73 11.55 6.08 11.83
CA HIS A 73 10.73 4.96 12.27
C HIS A 73 10.68 4.84 13.80
N SER A 74 11.83 4.92 14.44
CA SER A 74 11.95 4.85 15.91
C SER A 74 11.23 6.00 16.60
N LEU A 75 11.37 7.23 16.09
CA LEU A 75 10.69 8.42 16.59
C LEU A 75 9.16 8.30 16.41
N ASN A 76 8.70 7.92 15.24
CA ASN A 76 7.27 7.73 14.97
C ASN A 76 6.66 6.64 15.88
N THR A 77 7.39 5.55 16.10
CA THR A 77 6.99 4.47 17.02
C THR A 77 6.91 4.96 18.47
N ALA A 78 7.88 5.74 18.91
CA ALA A 78 7.89 6.30 20.26
C ALA A 78 6.76 7.32 20.47
N VAL A 79 6.45 8.17 19.49
CA VAL A 79 5.31 9.09 19.53
C VAL A 79 3.98 8.32 19.51
N LYS A 80 3.87 7.26 18.72
CA LYS A 80 2.68 6.39 18.71
C LYS A 80 2.42 5.80 20.11
N LYS A 81 3.44 5.24 20.76
CA LYS A 81 3.34 4.72 22.14
C LYS A 81 3.01 5.80 23.17
N LEU A 82 3.50 7.01 22.98
CA LEU A 82 3.13 8.16 23.83
C LEU A 82 1.64 8.47 23.68
N ARG A 83 1.13 8.54 22.46
CA ARG A 83 -0.30 8.76 22.20
C ARG A 83 -1.18 7.66 22.78
N GLU A 84 -0.81 6.41 22.60
CA GLU A 84 -1.52 5.27 23.20
C GLU A 84 -1.62 5.41 24.73
N ALA A 85 -0.53 5.81 25.40
CA ALA A 85 -0.51 6.03 26.86
C ALA A 85 -1.38 7.22 27.30
N LEU A 86 -1.47 8.25 26.47
CA LEU A 86 -2.30 9.44 26.71
C LEU A 86 -3.77 9.25 26.25
N GLY A 87 -4.09 8.16 25.56
CA GLY A 87 -5.39 8.01 24.90
C GLY A 87 -5.64 9.13 23.88
N ASP A 88 -4.61 9.50 23.13
CA ASP A 88 -4.61 10.57 22.14
C ASP A 88 -4.68 9.99 20.71
N ASP A 89 -5.31 10.73 19.80
CA ASP A 89 -5.46 10.33 18.40
C ASP A 89 -4.59 11.22 17.49
N ALA A 90 -4.00 10.63 16.45
CA ALA A 90 -3.15 11.35 15.52
C ALA A 90 -3.94 12.28 14.57
N ASP A 91 -5.17 11.89 14.23
CA ASP A 91 -6.04 12.62 13.31
C ASP A 91 -6.91 13.67 14.03
N ASN A 92 -7.12 13.48 15.34
CA ASN A 92 -7.83 14.44 16.21
C ASN A 92 -7.09 14.61 17.55
N PRO A 93 -5.90 15.24 17.55
CA PRO A 93 -5.04 15.30 18.71
C PRO A 93 -5.58 16.21 19.80
N ARG A 94 -5.55 15.72 21.06
CA ARG A 94 -5.89 16.48 22.27
C ARG A 94 -4.66 16.91 23.08
N PHE A 95 -3.55 16.18 22.93
CA PHE A 95 -2.33 16.40 23.68
C PHE A 95 -1.12 16.65 22.78
N VAL A 96 -0.89 15.78 21.77
CA VAL A 96 0.31 15.82 20.93
C VAL A 96 -0.09 16.00 19.47
N GLU A 97 0.09 17.19 18.95
CA GLU A 97 -0.13 17.51 17.55
C GLU A 97 1.11 17.16 16.72
N THR A 98 0.91 16.56 15.54
CA THR A 98 1.96 16.38 14.54
C THR A 98 1.95 17.56 13.58
N LEU A 99 3.08 18.23 13.47
CA LEU A 99 3.32 19.20 12.40
C LEU A 99 4.14 18.47 11.32
N PRO A 100 3.52 18.16 10.18
CA PRO A 100 4.19 17.39 9.13
C PRO A 100 5.55 18.00 8.78
N ARG A 101 6.58 17.17 8.73
CA ARG A 101 7.98 17.52 8.44
C ARG A 101 8.69 18.44 9.42
N ARG A 102 7.99 19.08 10.35
CA ARG A 102 8.59 20.02 11.32
C ARG A 102 8.87 19.37 12.67
N GLY A 103 7.92 18.61 13.20
CA GLY A 103 8.06 18.01 14.52
C GLY A 103 6.71 17.78 15.21
N TYR A 104 6.72 17.95 16.53
CA TYR A 104 5.56 17.72 17.38
C TYR A 104 5.36 18.90 18.31
N ARG A 105 4.12 19.14 18.74
CA ARG A 105 3.74 20.21 19.64
C ARG A 105 2.80 19.70 20.72
N PHE A 106 3.00 20.13 21.97
CA PHE A 106 2.04 19.85 23.03
C PHE A 106 0.96 20.93 23.02
N ILE A 107 -0.31 20.54 22.84
CA ILE A 107 -1.43 21.48 22.63
C ILE A 107 -2.37 21.60 23.80
N ALA A 108 -2.31 20.70 24.80
CA ALA A 108 -3.19 20.76 25.96
C ALA A 108 -2.70 21.82 26.96
N PRO A 109 -3.60 22.48 27.70
CA PRO A 109 -3.23 23.38 28.80
C PRO A 109 -2.45 22.63 29.88
N VAL A 110 -1.30 23.19 30.30
CA VAL A 110 -0.49 22.66 31.41
C VAL A 110 -0.69 23.48 32.65
N GLY A 111 -1.00 22.86 33.77
CA GLY A 111 -1.16 23.50 35.08
C GLY A 111 -0.04 23.09 36.02
N GLY A 112 0.66 24.11 36.59
CA GLY A 112 1.63 23.90 37.67
C GLY A 112 3.07 24.28 37.36
N ARG A 113 3.41 25.51 37.50
CA ARG A 113 4.51 26.28 38.14
C ARG A 113 4.78 27.59 37.47
N GLY A 114 4.83 28.59 38.32
CA GLY A 114 4.95 30.00 38.11
C GLY A 114 6.03 30.46 37.14
N PHE A 115 5.55 31.20 36.16
CA PHE A 115 6.14 32.48 35.79
C PHE A 115 5.01 33.52 35.89
N ALA A 116 5.21 34.52 36.74
CA ALA A 116 4.33 35.65 36.91
C ALA A 116 4.36 36.52 35.67
N GLY A 117 3.19 36.91 35.19
CA GLY A 117 3.03 37.84 34.07
C GLY A 117 1.54 38.00 33.75
N ASP A 118 0.94 38.82 34.59
CA ASP A 118 -0.19 39.75 34.39
C ASP A 118 -1.31 39.42 33.38
N GLY A 119 -2.48 39.32 33.97
CA GLY A 119 -3.73 40.05 33.77
C GLY A 119 -4.45 39.93 32.43
N SER A 120 -5.53 39.25 32.50
CA SER A 120 -6.91 39.67 32.18
C SER A 120 -7.72 38.56 31.47
N ARG A 121 -8.71 38.11 32.22
CA ARG A 121 -9.94 37.51 31.68
C ARG A 121 -10.69 38.54 30.84
N PRO A 122 -11.50 38.09 29.87
CA PRO A 122 -12.92 38.17 30.14
C PRO A 122 -13.69 36.87 29.92
N GLU A 123 -14.62 36.67 30.81
CA GLU A 123 -15.79 35.82 30.70
C GLU A 123 -16.57 36.18 29.44
N ALA A 124 -17.11 35.19 28.76
CA ALA A 124 -18.22 35.35 27.81
C ALA A 124 -19.35 34.41 28.20
N GLU A 125 -20.41 35.06 28.53
CA GLU A 125 -21.74 34.61 28.92
C GLU A 125 -22.35 33.60 27.95
N ILE A 126 -23.10 32.71 28.58
CA ILE A 126 -24.13 31.86 27.97
C ILE A 126 -25.39 32.72 27.79
N MET A 127 -25.93 32.80 26.59
CA MET A 127 -27.31 33.27 26.38
C MET A 127 -28.07 32.26 25.52
N PRO A 128 -29.41 32.11 25.80
CA PRO A 128 -30.16 30.94 25.38
C PRO A 128 -30.89 31.10 24.04
N ALA A 129 -31.28 29.97 23.49
CA ALA A 129 -32.07 29.82 22.27
C ALA A 129 -33.45 30.51 22.34
N THR A 130 -33.79 31.25 21.31
CA THR A 130 -35.11 31.82 21.10
C THR A 130 -35.88 31.04 20.06
N THR A 131 -37.09 30.70 20.45
CA THR A 131 -38.21 30.09 19.72
C THR A 131 -38.80 31.04 18.68
N ALA A 132 -39.17 30.54 17.51
CA ALA A 132 -40.23 31.06 16.63
C ALA A 132 -40.57 30.01 15.58
N ALA A 133 -41.71 29.71 15.18
CA ALA A 133 -43.13 29.97 15.36
C ALA A 133 -43.82 29.13 14.26
N GLN A 134 -44.88 28.46 14.63
CA GLN A 134 -45.79 27.80 13.66
C GLN A 134 -46.61 28.83 12.88
N PRO A 135 -47.25 28.44 11.81
CA PRO A 135 -48.66 28.76 11.62
C PRO A 135 -49.55 27.56 11.37
N ALA A 136 -50.81 27.82 11.67
CA ALA A 136 -51.93 27.02 12.05
C ALA A 136 -52.80 26.48 10.89
N VAL A 137 -53.45 25.37 11.16
CA VAL A 137 -54.90 25.04 11.09
C VAL A 137 -55.57 24.89 9.72
N SER A 138 -56.13 23.70 9.50
CA SER A 138 -57.55 23.48 9.13
C SER A 138 -58.01 22.08 9.50
N GLN A 139 -59.05 21.98 10.33
CA GLN A 139 -59.99 20.86 10.53
C GLN A 139 -61.25 21.15 9.67
N PRO A 140 -62.29 20.28 9.55
CA PRO A 140 -62.60 19.03 10.22
C PRO A 140 -63.28 17.94 9.33
N ALA A 141 -63.45 16.72 9.84
CA ALA A 141 -64.73 15.97 9.73
C ALA A 141 -64.75 14.77 10.70
N GLU A 142 -65.89 14.66 11.37
CA GLU A 142 -66.26 13.72 12.42
C GLU A 142 -66.45 12.27 11.94
N GLY A 143 -66.26 11.31 12.87
CA GLY A 143 -66.68 9.93 12.65
C GLY A 143 -66.24 8.91 13.72
N ASN A 144 -67.08 8.73 14.73
CA ASN A 144 -67.28 7.58 15.62
C ASN A 144 -66.32 7.28 16.78
N LYS A 145 -66.91 7.42 17.97
CA LYS A 145 -66.37 7.20 19.29
C LYS A 145 -66.25 5.70 19.62
N ALA A 146 -65.03 5.18 19.80
CA ALA A 146 -64.79 4.04 20.66
C ALA A 146 -64.23 4.55 21.98
N SER A 147 -64.73 4.00 23.11
CA SER A 147 -64.46 4.49 24.46
C SER A 147 -62.96 4.44 24.82
N PRO A 148 -62.38 5.49 25.42
CA PRO A 148 -60.94 5.63 25.66
C PRO A 148 -60.35 4.62 26.67
N GLY A 149 -61.21 3.90 27.45
CA GLY A 149 -60.72 2.91 28.41
C GLY A 149 -60.22 1.60 27.82
N MET A 150 -60.79 1.14 26.69
CA MET A 150 -60.45 -0.16 26.13
C MET A 150 -59.17 -0.10 25.26
N VAL A 151 -58.88 1.05 24.64
CA VAL A 151 -57.67 1.28 23.87
C VAL A 151 -56.42 1.41 24.76
N LEU A 152 -56.56 2.05 25.93
CA LEU A 152 -55.48 2.17 26.92
C LEU A 152 -55.12 0.83 27.56
N ILE A 153 -56.12 -0.03 27.83
CA ILE A 153 -55.84 -1.38 28.36
C ILE A 153 -55.17 -2.26 27.31
N LEU A 154 -55.58 -2.18 26.05
CA LEU A 154 -54.95 -2.95 24.97
C LEU A 154 -53.49 -2.49 24.70
N MET A 155 -53.25 -1.18 24.73
CA MET A 155 -51.88 -0.62 24.58
C MET A 155 -51.01 -0.97 25.80
N ALA A 156 -51.53 -1.00 27.00
CA ALA A 156 -50.80 -1.42 28.20
C ALA A 156 -50.47 -2.92 28.19
N VAL A 157 -51.37 -3.76 27.68
CA VAL A 157 -51.13 -5.22 27.53
C VAL A 157 -50.10 -5.50 26.44
N ILE A 158 -50.15 -4.78 25.32
CA ILE A 158 -49.13 -4.91 24.23
C ILE A 158 -47.78 -4.41 24.73
N ALA A 159 -47.71 -3.31 25.47
CA ALA A 159 -46.46 -2.80 26.03
C ALA A 159 -45.89 -3.75 27.10
N ALA A 160 -46.74 -4.34 27.97
CA ALA A 160 -46.31 -5.34 28.94
C ALA A 160 -45.85 -6.65 28.28
N ALA A 161 -46.58 -7.12 27.25
CA ALA A 161 -46.17 -8.30 26.48
C ALA A 161 -44.85 -8.05 25.70
N GLY A 162 -44.66 -6.84 25.14
CA GLY A 162 -43.41 -6.42 24.48
C GLY A 162 -42.23 -6.36 25.44
N THR A 163 -42.42 -5.83 26.65
CA THR A 163 -41.38 -5.79 27.69
C THR A 163 -41.06 -7.19 28.23
N ILE A 164 -42.06 -8.03 28.45
CA ILE A 164 -41.86 -9.42 28.88
C ILE A 164 -41.15 -10.22 27.76
N PHE A 165 -41.53 -10.03 26.50
CA PHE A 165 -40.85 -10.66 25.37
C PHE A 165 -39.39 -10.17 25.24
N TRP A 166 -39.11 -8.89 25.50
CA TRP A 166 -37.75 -8.32 25.50
C TRP A 166 -36.92 -8.83 26.68
N LEU A 167 -37.51 -8.97 27.88
CA LEU A 167 -36.87 -9.52 29.08
C LEU A 167 -36.69 -11.04 29.02
N LEU A 168 -37.56 -11.77 28.33
CA LEU A 168 -37.46 -13.23 28.14
C LEU A 168 -36.69 -13.64 26.88
N ARG A 169 -36.25 -12.70 26.03
CA ARG A 169 -35.29 -13.03 25.01
C ARG A 169 -34.03 -13.53 25.70
N PRO A 170 -33.64 -14.81 25.51
CA PRO A 170 -32.31 -15.22 25.93
C PRO A 170 -31.35 -14.27 25.19
N GLY A 171 -30.68 -13.41 25.96
CA GLY A 171 -29.65 -12.57 25.40
C GLY A 171 -28.77 -13.48 24.55
N ARG A 172 -28.72 -13.22 23.23
CA ARG A 172 -27.63 -13.75 22.42
C ARG A 172 -26.38 -13.22 23.13
N GLN A 173 -25.86 -14.02 24.04
CA GLN A 173 -24.49 -13.86 24.46
C GLN A 173 -23.72 -13.97 23.12
N ALA A 174 -23.27 -12.84 22.60
CA ALA A 174 -22.25 -12.84 21.61
C ALA A 174 -21.15 -13.72 22.21
N THR A 175 -21.01 -14.91 21.70
CA THR A 175 -19.88 -15.78 22.01
C THR A 175 -18.68 -14.86 21.89
N PRO A 176 -17.82 -14.73 22.92
CA PRO A 176 -16.64 -13.90 22.78
C PRO A 176 -15.91 -14.46 21.56
N GLN A 177 -15.90 -13.70 20.48
CA GLN A 177 -15.12 -14.06 19.30
C GLN A 177 -13.70 -14.11 19.83
N ALA A 178 -13.16 -15.33 19.94
CA ALA A 178 -11.82 -15.54 20.45
C ALA A 178 -10.94 -14.52 19.71
N ALA A 179 -10.31 -13.64 20.46
CA ALA A 179 -9.45 -12.60 19.89
C ALA A 179 -8.44 -13.34 19.02
N VAL A 180 -8.53 -13.15 17.70
CA VAL A 180 -7.56 -13.70 16.76
C VAL A 180 -6.21 -13.19 17.24
N PRO A 181 -5.26 -14.05 17.56
CA PRO A 181 -3.96 -13.60 18.04
C PRO A 181 -3.36 -12.68 16.98
N PRO A 182 -2.68 -11.59 17.39
CA PRO A 182 -2.09 -10.66 16.43
C PRO A 182 -1.13 -11.43 15.52
N MET A 183 -1.23 -11.23 14.21
CA MET A 183 -0.31 -11.82 13.25
C MET A 183 1.12 -11.38 13.59
N GLN A 184 2.01 -12.34 13.75
CA GLN A 184 3.44 -12.10 13.96
C GLN A 184 4.13 -12.21 12.61
N VAL A 185 4.85 -11.16 12.22
CA VAL A 185 5.69 -11.17 11.01
C VAL A 185 7.10 -11.54 11.41
N VAL A 186 7.64 -12.57 10.77
CA VAL A 186 9.00 -13.03 10.96
C VAL A 186 9.69 -13.18 9.61
N PRO A 187 10.97 -12.78 9.46
CA PRO A 187 11.75 -13.08 8.26
C PRO A 187 11.82 -14.60 8.04
N PHE A 188 11.59 -15.04 6.81
CA PHE A 188 11.73 -16.45 6.43
C PHE A 188 13.08 -16.71 5.75
N THR A 189 13.46 -15.83 4.82
CA THR A 189 14.76 -15.80 4.17
C THR A 189 15.55 -14.57 4.61
N THR A 190 16.87 -14.68 4.67
CA THR A 190 17.79 -13.58 5.03
C THR A 190 19.08 -13.65 4.22
N ALA A 191 19.12 -14.49 3.18
CA ALA A 191 20.26 -14.60 2.28
C ALA A 191 20.37 -13.33 1.40
N PRO A 192 21.59 -12.92 1.00
CA PRO A 192 21.74 -11.85 0.01
C PRO A 192 21.18 -12.28 -1.34
N GLY A 193 20.41 -11.41 -1.98
CA GLY A 193 19.83 -11.65 -3.30
C GLY A 193 18.35 -11.27 -3.34
N ASP A 194 17.72 -11.57 -4.45
CA ASP A 194 16.29 -11.36 -4.66
C ASP A 194 15.54 -12.68 -4.56
N GLU A 195 14.64 -12.81 -3.61
CA GLU A 195 13.73 -13.93 -3.51
C GLU A 195 12.33 -13.53 -4.00
N PHE A 196 11.64 -14.44 -4.69
CA PHE A 196 10.34 -14.14 -5.29
C PHE A 196 9.46 -15.40 -5.44
N SER A 197 8.17 -15.15 -5.70
CA SER A 197 7.14 -16.18 -5.99
C SER A 197 7.08 -17.31 -4.95
N PRO A 198 6.86 -17.02 -3.66
CA PRO A 198 6.75 -18.06 -2.65
C PRO A 198 5.50 -18.94 -2.90
N ALA A 199 5.61 -20.23 -2.60
CA ALA A 199 4.52 -21.19 -2.67
C ALA A 199 4.62 -22.20 -1.53
N PHE A 200 3.57 -22.33 -0.73
CA PHE A 200 3.50 -23.34 0.34
C PHE A 200 3.25 -24.74 -0.21
N SER A 201 3.87 -25.72 0.42
CA SER A 201 3.51 -27.14 0.25
C SER A 201 2.08 -27.41 0.75
N PRO A 202 1.40 -28.48 0.27
CA PRO A 202 0.02 -28.80 0.67
C PRO A 202 -0.15 -29.03 2.18
N ASP A 203 0.88 -29.50 2.87
CA ASP A 203 0.92 -29.65 4.33
C ASP A 203 1.28 -28.34 5.07
N GLY A 204 1.63 -27.26 4.31
CA GLY A 204 2.02 -25.97 4.81
C GLY A 204 3.36 -25.93 5.53
N ASN A 205 4.18 -26.99 5.49
CA ASN A 205 5.43 -27.07 6.24
C ASN A 205 6.65 -26.60 5.45
N HIS A 206 6.59 -26.56 4.13
CA HIS A 206 7.67 -26.09 3.26
C HIS A 206 7.21 -24.89 2.43
N ILE A 207 8.16 -24.05 2.04
CA ILE A 207 7.97 -22.98 1.07
C ILE A 207 8.96 -23.22 -0.07
N ALA A 208 8.45 -23.28 -1.30
CA ALA A 208 9.26 -23.21 -2.51
C ALA A 208 9.30 -21.75 -3.00
N TYR A 209 10.42 -21.28 -3.51
CA TYR A 209 10.59 -19.93 -4.03
C TYR A 209 11.71 -19.88 -5.09
N GLY A 210 11.68 -18.86 -5.93
CA GLY A 210 12.81 -18.53 -6.80
C GLY A 210 13.77 -17.59 -6.09
N ALA A 211 15.06 -17.75 -6.32
CA ALA A 211 16.05 -16.79 -5.84
C ALA A 211 17.17 -16.54 -6.86
N SER A 212 17.63 -15.28 -6.91
CA SER A 212 18.76 -14.82 -7.71
C SER A 212 19.81 -14.20 -6.81
N VAL A 213 21.06 -14.62 -6.96
CA VAL A 213 22.18 -14.11 -6.17
C VAL A 213 23.23 -13.51 -7.12
N ASN A 214 23.75 -12.32 -6.81
CA ASN A 214 24.79 -11.64 -7.59
C ASN A 214 24.48 -11.48 -9.09
N ASN A 215 23.24 -11.14 -9.45
CA ASN A 215 22.75 -11.01 -10.83
C ASN A 215 22.94 -12.29 -11.68
N GLN A 216 23.08 -13.45 -11.05
CA GLN A 216 23.04 -14.73 -11.76
C GLN A 216 21.59 -15.08 -12.12
N PRO A 217 21.34 -15.93 -13.13
CA PRO A 217 20.01 -16.48 -13.35
C PRO A 217 19.43 -17.09 -12.08
N SER A 218 18.12 -16.97 -11.91
CA SER A 218 17.44 -17.48 -10.71
C SER A 218 17.30 -18.98 -10.72
N ASP A 219 17.43 -19.59 -9.55
CA ASP A 219 17.18 -21.00 -9.27
C ASP A 219 16.01 -21.17 -8.32
N LEU A 220 15.54 -22.42 -8.22
CA LEU A 220 14.51 -22.82 -7.28
C LEU A 220 15.09 -23.35 -5.97
N TYR A 221 14.46 -22.96 -4.89
CA TYR A 221 14.77 -23.39 -3.55
C TYR A 221 13.52 -23.91 -2.82
N VAL A 222 13.74 -24.86 -1.92
CA VAL A 222 12.72 -25.33 -0.96
C VAL A 222 13.28 -25.23 0.44
N GLN A 223 12.51 -24.68 1.36
CA GLN A 223 12.92 -24.54 2.76
C GLN A 223 11.79 -24.95 3.69
N LEU A 224 12.12 -25.74 4.71
CA LEU A 224 11.21 -26.10 5.78
C LEU A 224 10.93 -24.86 6.65
N VAL A 225 9.67 -24.64 7.00
CA VAL A 225 9.28 -23.54 7.88
C VAL A 225 9.94 -23.71 9.25
N GLY A 226 10.73 -22.70 9.65
CA GLY A 226 11.54 -22.74 10.88
C GLY A 226 12.96 -23.28 10.72
N ALA A 227 13.35 -23.77 9.53
CA ALA A 227 14.74 -24.10 9.23
C ALA A 227 15.50 -22.87 8.72
N SER A 228 16.83 -22.86 8.93
CA SER A 228 17.71 -21.77 8.50
C SER A 228 18.38 -22.00 7.15
N SER A 229 18.32 -23.21 6.59
CA SER A 229 19.02 -23.57 5.35
C SER A 229 18.04 -24.09 4.31
N PRO A 230 17.97 -23.47 3.12
CA PRO A 230 17.18 -23.97 2.01
C PRO A 230 17.89 -25.13 1.28
N LEU A 231 17.10 -25.98 0.64
CA LEU A 231 17.54 -26.93 -0.36
C LEU A 231 17.45 -26.26 -1.74
N ARG A 232 18.57 -26.09 -2.43
CA ARG A 232 18.60 -25.67 -3.85
C ARG A 232 18.17 -26.85 -4.70
N LEU A 233 17.12 -26.68 -5.50
CA LEU A 233 16.57 -27.74 -6.35
C LEU A 233 17.14 -27.73 -7.77
N THR A 234 17.44 -26.55 -8.30
CA THR A 234 17.95 -26.37 -9.65
C THR A 234 19.29 -25.65 -9.65
N GLU A 235 20.10 -25.91 -10.69
CA GLU A 235 21.38 -25.25 -10.95
C GLU A 235 21.60 -25.18 -12.45
N THR A 236 20.98 -24.18 -13.09
CA THR A 236 20.97 -24.04 -14.55
C THR A 236 21.61 -22.70 -14.97
N PRO A 237 22.90 -22.68 -15.29
CA PRO A 237 23.64 -21.42 -15.52
C PRO A 237 23.14 -20.58 -16.69
N ASP A 238 22.46 -21.18 -17.67
CA ASP A 238 21.98 -20.57 -18.91
C ASP A 238 20.46 -20.33 -18.93
N ALA A 239 19.79 -20.51 -17.79
CA ALA A 239 18.34 -20.34 -17.69
C ALA A 239 17.94 -19.76 -16.33
N ALA A 240 16.84 -19.01 -16.32
CA ALA A 240 16.22 -18.53 -15.09
C ALA A 240 14.98 -19.37 -14.78
N GLU A 241 14.86 -19.83 -13.54
CA GLU A 241 13.70 -20.52 -13.04
C GLU A 241 12.86 -19.62 -12.14
N ALA A 242 11.52 -19.76 -12.25
CA ALA A 242 10.59 -18.92 -11.50
C ALA A 242 9.23 -19.60 -11.26
N SER A 243 8.49 -19.00 -10.35
CA SER A 243 7.07 -19.29 -10.10
C SER A 243 6.79 -20.76 -9.80
N PRO A 244 7.42 -21.35 -8.76
CA PRO A 244 7.15 -22.71 -8.38
C PRO A 244 5.71 -22.88 -7.88
N THR A 245 5.11 -24.03 -8.16
CA THR A 245 3.81 -24.46 -7.64
C THR A 245 3.85 -25.92 -7.27
N TRP A 246 3.31 -26.29 -6.12
CA TRP A 246 3.30 -27.65 -5.62
C TRP A 246 2.20 -28.49 -6.25
N SER A 247 2.50 -29.76 -6.52
CA SER A 247 1.46 -30.75 -6.76
C SER A 247 0.63 -30.97 -5.49
N PRO A 248 -0.69 -31.28 -5.60
CA PRO A 248 -1.55 -31.43 -4.42
C PRO A 248 -1.13 -32.55 -3.46
N ASP A 249 -0.39 -33.54 -3.95
CA ASP A 249 0.19 -34.62 -3.14
C ASP A 249 1.55 -34.27 -2.51
N GLY A 250 2.09 -33.08 -2.81
CA GLY A 250 3.36 -32.57 -2.29
C GLY A 250 4.62 -33.25 -2.84
N ARG A 251 4.51 -34.09 -3.86
CA ARG A 251 5.63 -34.86 -4.39
C ARG A 251 6.44 -34.11 -5.44
N TYR A 252 5.83 -33.16 -6.14
CA TYR A 252 6.42 -32.47 -7.27
C TYR A 252 6.23 -30.96 -7.15
N LEU A 253 7.14 -30.24 -7.82
CA LEU A 253 7.01 -28.82 -8.12
C LEU A 253 6.93 -28.65 -9.63
N ALA A 254 5.95 -27.90 -10.11
CA ALA A 254 5.96 -27.36 -11.47
C ALA A 254 6.47 -25.91 -11.42
N PHE A 255 7.18 -25.47 -12.45
CA PHE A 255 7.82 -24.16 -12.53
C PHE A 255 8.07 -23.73 -13.97
N MET A 256 8.35 -22.47 -14.16
CA MET A 256 8.78 -21.95 -15.46
C MET A 256 10.30 -21.86 -15.53
N ARG A 257 10.84 -22.31 -16.65
CA ARG A 257 12.23 -22.11 -17.06
C ARG A 257 12.29 -21.21 -18.28
N TYR A 258 13.10 -20.18 -18.20
CA TYR A 258 13.30 -19.21 -19.28
C TYR A 258 14.72 -19.30 -19.80
N ARG A 259 14.86 -19.61 -21.08
CA ARG A 259 16.09 -19.49 -21.85
C ARG A 259 15.91 -18.45 -22.94
N GLU A 260 17.02 -18.04 -23.58
CA GLU A 260 16.93 -17.10 -24.68
C GLU A 260 15.95 -17.59 -25.76
N GLY A 261 14.84 -16.86 -25.94
CA GLY A 261 13.80 -17.18 -26.93
C GLY A 261 12.93 -18.40 -26.63
N GLU A 262 12.97 -18.95 -25.40
CA GLU A 262 12.15 -20.11 -25.04
C GLU A 262 11.60 -20.01 -23.60
N SER A 263 10.34 -20.38 -23.41
CA SER A 263 9.68 -20.57 -22.11
C SER A 263 9.23 -22.02 -21.98
N SER A 264 9.64 -22.70 -20.91
CA SER A 264 9.32 -24.10 -20.67
C SER A 264 8.64 -24.31 -19.32
N LEU A 265 7.50 -25.00 -19.33
CA LEU A 265 6.86 -25.51 -18.11
C LEU A 265 7.51 -26.83 -17.74
N MET A 266 8.20 -26.83 -16.61
CA MET A 266 8.98 -27.93 -16.08
C MET A 266 8.31 -28.56 -14.85
N VAL A 267 8.69 -29.80 -14.57
CA VAL A 267 8.33 -30.50 -13.32
C VAL A 267 9.59 -31.16 -12.75
N ILE A 268 9.75 -31.07 -11.41
CA ILE A 268 10.83 -31.69 -10.65
C ILE A 268 10.29 -32.33 -9.38
N PRO A 269 10.84 -33.47 -8.89
CA PRO A 269 10.51 -33.97 -7.55
C PRO A 269 10.83 -32.92 -6.47
N ALA A 270 9.97 -32.79 -5.46
CA ALA A 270 10.06 -31.72 -4.45
C ALA A 270 11.32 -31.74 -3.58
N LEU A 271 12.00 -32.87 -3.52
CA LEU A 271 13.28 -33.05 -2.80
C LEU A 271 14.49 -33.16 -3.75
N GLY A 272 14.33 -32.73 -4.99
CA GLY A 272 15.34 -32.84 -6.05
C GLY A 272 15.27 -34.16 -6.80
N GLY A 273 15.84 -34.18 -8.00
CA GLY A 273 15.87 -35.36 -8.89
C GLY A 273 15.77 -34.98 -10.35
N ALA A 274 15.40 -35.95 -11.19
CA ALA A 274 15.29 -35.73 -12.63
C ALA A 274 14.14 -34.80 -12.98
N GLU A 275 14.44 -33.78 -13.74
CA GLU A 275 13.48 -32.82 -14.28
C GLU A 275 12.79 -33.37 -15.53
N ARG A 276 11.57 -32.91 -15.78
CA ARG A 276 10.82 -33.25 -16.99
C ARG A 276 10.13 -32.00 -17.55
N THR A 277 10.26 -31.77 -18.85
CA THR A 277 9.48 -30.76 -19.58
C THR A 277 8.06 -31.27 -19.80
N LEU A 278 7.05 -30.48 -19.41
CA LEU A 278 5.65 -30.74 -19.69
C LEU A 278 5.19 -30.03 -20.96
N TYR A 279 5.66 -28.80 -21.16
CA TYR A 279 5.31 -27.95 -22.28
C TYR A 279 6.44 -26.97 -22.58
N GLY A 280 6.68 -26.66 -23.86
CA GLY A 280 7.66 -25.68 -24.30
C GLY A 280 7.09 -24.79 -25.40
N THR A 281 7.46 -23.52 -25.40
CA THR A 281 7.04 -22.53 -26.40
C THR A 281 8.13 -21.48 -26.62
N ARG A 282 8.17 -20.89 -27.82
CA ARG A 282 8.98 -19.71 -28.12
C ARG A 282 8.28 -18.40 -27.80
N GLU A 283 7.08 -18.47 -27.34
CA GLU A 283 6.27 -17.33 -26.95
C GLU A 283 6.44 -17.05 -25.45
N ARG A 284 6.01 -15.87 -25.01
CA ARG A 284 5.99 -15.54 -23.59
C ARG A 284 4.96 -16.39 -22.85
N ALA A 285 5.40 -17.20 -21.91
CA ALA A 285 4.55 -17.96 -21.02
C ALA A 285 5.02 -17.82 -19.56
N GLY A 286 4.14 -18.01 -18.58
CA GLY A 286 4.54 -17.89 -17.18
C GLY A 286 3.46 -18.15 -16.13
N ILE A 287 3.92 -18.16 -14.89
CA ILE A 287 3.17 -18.26 -13.63
C ILE A 287 2.19 -19.43 -13.62
N PRO A 288 2.68 -20.67 -13.49
CA PRO A 288 1.84 -21.85 -13.43
C PRO A 288 1.13 -21.97 -12.07
N ALA A 289 -0.02 -22.63 -12.06
CA ALA A 289 -0.67 -23.09 -10.85
C ALA A 289 -1.26 -24.48 -11.07
N TRP A 290 -1.06 -25.38 -10.11
CA TRP A 290 -1.58 -26.74 -10.13
C TRP A 290 -3.03 -26.77 -9.66
N SER A 291 -3.89 -27.54 -10.33
CA SER A 291 -5.27 -27.74 -9.89
C SER A 291 -5.32 -28.58 -8.61
N PRO A 292 -6.26 -28.34 -7.67
CA PRO A 292 -6.36 -29.08 -6.41
C PRO A 292 -6.59 -30.60 -6.59
N ASP A 293 -7.17 -31.03 -7.72
CA ASP A 293 -7.36 -32.44 -8.07
C ASP A 293 -6.15 -33.10 -8.74
N GLY A 294 -5.08 -32.31 -8.99
CA GLY A 294 -3.84 -32.78 -9.60
C GLY A 294 -3.89 -33.07 -11.10
N ARG A 295 -5.01 -32.78 -11.78
CA ARG A 295 -5.23 -33.18 -13.19
C ARG A 295 -4.77 -32.12 -14.19
N TYR A 296 -4.66 -30.86 -13.78
CA TYR A 296 -4.35 -29.75 -14.67
C TYR A 296 -3.28 -28.83 -14.07
N ILE A 297 -2.54 -28.18 -14.97
CA ILE A 297 -1.78 -26.98 -14.65
C ILE A 297 -2.34 -25.83 -15.50
N ILE A 298 -2.68 -24.71 -14.85
CA ILE A 298 -3.03 -23.48 -15.54
C ILE A 298 -1.80 -22.60 -15.66
N PHE A 299 -1.61 -21.94 -16.80
CA PHE A 299 -0.53 -20.97 -17.03
C PHE A 299 -0.98 -19.91 -18.04
N ALA A 300 -0.31 -18.78 -18.03
CA ALA A 300 -0.51 -17.73 -19.04
C ALA A 300 0.40 -17.98 -20.25
N GLU A 301 -0.08 -17.70 -21.47
CA GLU A 301 0.72 -17.74 -22.68
C GLU A 301 0.24 -16.70 -23.69
N ARG A 302 1.21 -16.09 -24.39
CA ARG A 302 0.97 -15.23 -25.55
C ARG A 302 1.20 -16.04 -26.81
N THR A 303 0.20 -16.17 -27.66
CA THR A 303 0.28 -16.98 -28.89
C THR A 303 0.53 -16.14 -30.14
N GLY A 304 1.38 -15.13 -30.05
CA GLY A 304 1.77 -14.22 -31.12
C GLY A 304 2.08 -12.83 -30.57
N ALA A 305 3.01 -12.10 -31.21
CA ALA A 305 3.54 -10.82 -30.73
C ALA A 305 2.47 -9.75 -30.45
N GLU A 306 1.41 -9.73 -31.25
CA GLU A 306 0.32 -8.75 -31.16
C GLU A 306 -0.89 -9.23 -30.32
N LYS A 307 -0.82 -10.45 -29.76
CA LYS A 307 -1.93 -11.01 -28.98
C LYS A 307 -1.69 -10.76 -27.48
N PRO A 308 -2.75 -10.54 -26.71
CA PRO A 308 -2.64 -10.48 -25.24
C PRO A 308 -2.27 -11.86 -24.66
N LEU A 309 -1.75 -11.87 -23.44
CA LEU A 309 -1.61 -13.09 -22.65
C LEU A 309 -3.00 -13.68 -22.38
N ALA A 310 -3.17 -14.99 -22.56
CA ALA A 310 -4.38 -15.70 -22.23
C ALA A 310 -4.07 -16.90 -21.33
N LEU A 311 -5.06 -17.36 -20.56
CA LEU A 311 -4.89 -18.51 -19.68
C LEU A 311 -5.18 -19.81 -20.43
N TYR A 312 -4.31 -20.80 -20.22
CA TYR A 312 -4.43 -22.16 -20.77
C TYR A 312 -4.41 -23.19 -19.64
N LEU A 313 -5.24 -24.20 -19.78
CA LEU A 313 -5.25 -25.41 -18.95
C LEU A 313 -4.50 -26.52 -19.69
N LEU A 314 -3.42 -27.02 -19.13
CA LEU A 314 -2.70 -28.20 -19.60
C LEU A 314 -3.18 -29.43 -18.84
N SER A 315 -3.72 -30.43 -19.55
CA SER A 315 -4.04 -31.73 -18.97
C SER A 315 -2.75 -32.51 -18.71
N LEU A 316 -2.57 -33.03 -17.50
CA LEU A 316 -1.39 -33.83 -17.17
C LEU A 316 -1.48 -35.27 -17.64
N ASP A 317 -2.70 -35.72 -17.96
CA ASP A 317 -2.92 -37.06 -18.52
C ASP A 317 -2.57 -37.11 -20.02
N THR A 318 -2.98 -36.09 -20.79
CA THR A 318 -2.85 -36.08 -22.27
C THR A 318 -1.77 -35.13 -22.78
N LEU A 319 -1.31 -34.18 -21.96
CA LEU A 319 -0.44 -33.04 -22.31
C LEU A 319 -1.09 -32.14 -23.38
N GLU A 320 -2.40 -32.21 -23.57
CA GLU A 320 -3.13 -31.28 -24.41
C GLU A 320 -3.50 -30.02 -23.64
N ARG A 321 -3.40 -28.86 -24.29
CA ARG A 321 -3.79 -27.57 -23.71
C ARG A 321 -5.12 -27.07 -24.27
N ARG A 322 -5.92 -26.46 -23.39
CA ARG A 322 -7.18 -25.80 -23.74
C ARG A 322 -7.13 -24.35 -23.27
N GLN A 323 -7.46 -23.40 -24.16
CA GLN A 323 -7.60 -22.00 -23.79
C GLN A 323 -8.80 -21.81 -22.88
N LEU A 324 -8.64 -21.08 -21.78
CA LEU A 324 -9.68 -20.80 -20.78
C LEU A 324 -10.22 -19.38 -20.90
N THR A 325 -9.37 -18.38 -21.19
CA THR A 325 -9.77 -16.97 -21.29
C THR A 325 -9.45 -16.36 -22.65
N TYR A 326 -10.22 -15.35 -23.05
CA TYR A 326 -10.14 -14.67 -24.35
C TYR A 326 -10.12 -13.16 -24.13
N PRO A 327 -9.00 -12.58 -23.63
CA PRO A 327 -8.91 -11.15 -23.40
C PRO A 327 -8.97 -10.36 -24.70
N GLU A 328 -9.45 -9.12 -24.62
CA GLU A 328 -9.52 -8.22 -25.76
C GLU A 328 -8.12 -7.83 -26.26
N PRO A 329 -7.92 -7.62 -27.58
CA PRO A 329 -6.58 -7.39 -28.16
C PRO A 329 -5.81 -6.16 -27.62
N GLN A 330 -6.53 -5.17 -27.10
CA GLN A 330 -5.93 -3.95 -26.54
C GLN A 330 -5.41 -4.12 -25.10
N LEU A 331 -5.66 -5.26 -24.47
CA LEU A 331 -5.17 -5.56 -23.13
C LEU A 331 -3.78 -6.19 -23.19
N ASP A 332 -3.01 -6.09 -22.12
CA ASP A 332 -1.77 -6.88 -21.95
C ASP A 332 -2.10 -8.35 -21.69
N GLY A 333 -3.24 -8.59 -21.09
CA GLY A 333 -3.88 -9.90 -21.00
C GLY A 333 -4.10 -10.43 -19.60
N ASP A 334 -4.28 -11.74 -19.54
CA ASP A 334 -4.64 -12.49 -18.34
C ASP A 334 -3.43 -13.29 -17.83
N TYR A 335 -3.10 -13.16 -16.55
CA TYR A 335 -1.96 -13.85 -15.94
C TYR A 335 -2.16 -14.07 -14.43
N ASN A 336 -1.18 -14.69 -13.75
CA ASN A 336 -1.14 -14.94 -12.32
C ASN A 336 -2.42 -15.64 -11.81
N ALA A 337 -2.76 -16.76 -12.47
CA ALA A 337 -3.95 -17.52 -12.16
C ALA A 337 -3.76 -18.42 -10.94
N ARG A 338 -4.81 -18.55 -10.11
CA ARG A 338 -4.89 -19.47 -8.97
C ARG A 338 -6.23 -20.17 -8.94
N PHE A 339 -6.23 -21.46 -8.74
CA PHE A 339 -7.47 -22.22 -8.51
C PHE A 339 -8.05 -21.90 -7.13
N SER A 340 -9.39 -21.86 -7.06
CA SER A 340 -10.07 -21.89 -5.76
C SER A 340 -9.79 -23.22 -5.04
N PRO A 341 -9.85 -23.27 -3.70
CA PRO A 341 -9.57 -24.51 -2.96
C PRO A 341 -10.47 -25.68 -3.33
N ASP A 342 -11.69 -25.42 -3.79
CA ASP A 342 -12.64 -26.44 -4.29
C ASP A 342 -12.43 -26.83 -5.76
N GLY A 343 -11.47 -26.21 -6.45
CA GLY A 343 -11.12 -26.47 -7.84
C GLY A 343 -12.16 -26.02 -8.87
N ARG A 344 -13.21 -25.27 -8.49
CA ARG A 344 -14.29 -24.88 -9.40
C ARG A 344 -14.08 -23.56 -10.12
N GLN A 345 -13.32 -22.66 -9.52
CA GLN A 345 -13.05 -21.32 -10.03
C GLN A 345 -11.55 -21.10 -10.21
N VAL A 346 -11.21 -20.20 -11.10
CA VAL A 346 -9.86 -19.63 -11.24
C VAL A 346 -9.96 -18.13 -10.98
N ALA A 347 -9.19 -17.61 -10.05
CA ALA A 347 -8.93 -16.17 -9.93
C ALA A 347 -7.67 -15.82 -10.70
N PHE A 348 -7.66 -14.68 -11.38
CA PHE A 348 -6.54 -14.23 -12.17
C PHE A 348 -6.49 -12.71 -12.27
N LEU A 349 -5.36 -12.17 -12.70
CA LEU A 349 -5.19 -10.75 -12.99
C LEU A 349 -5.41 -10.51 -14.48
N ARG A 350 -6.25 -9.51 -14.79
CA ARG A 350 -6.39 -8.95 -16.14
C ARG A 350 -5.77 -7.58 -16.16
N GLU A 351 -4.72 -7.45 -16.96
CA GLU A 351 -3.89 -6.25 -17.01
C GLU A 351 -4.20 -5.37 -18.19
N THR A 352 -4.24 -4.06 -17.92
CA THR A 352 -4.19 -2.99 -18.90
C THR A 352 -2.90 -2.24 -18.67
N ARG A 353 -1.87 -2.44 -19.45
CA ARG A 353 -0.53 -1.79 -19.45
C ARG A 353 0.04 -1.27 -18.11
N GLU A 354 -0.76 -0.74 -17.19
CA GLU A 354 -0.29 -0.15 -15.93
C GLU A 354 -1.26 -0.37 -14.76
N THR A 355 -2.41 -0.99 -15.01
CA THR A 355 -3.36 -1.36 -13.96
C THR A 355 -3.82 -2.79 -14.16
N ALA A 356 -4.14 -3.47 -13.09
CA ALA A 356 -4.69 -4.81 -13.12
C ALA A 356 -5.88 -4.93 -12.17
N ASP A 357 -6.85 -5.72 -12.56
CA ASP A 357 -7.96 -6.12 -11.71
C ASP A 357 -8.06 -7.63 -11.57
N ILE A 358 -8.60 -8.05 -10.45
CA ILE A 358 -8.88 -9.45 -10.19
C ILE A 358 -10.18 -9.84 -10.90
N TYR A 359 -10.11 -10.93 -11.64
CA TYR A 359 -11.26 -11.60 -12.26
C TYR A 359 -11.37 -13.04 -11.77
N THR A 360 -12.55 -13.59 -11.84
CA THR A 360 -12.78 -15.03 -11.64
C THR A 360 -13.49 -15.63 -12.83
N VAL A 361 -13.16 -16.89 -13.15
CA VAL A 361 -13.81 -17.66 -14.22
C VAL A 361 -14.00 -19.11 -13.77
N PRO A 362 -15.13 -19.79 -14.13
CA PRO A 362 -15.27 -21.22 -13.88
C PRO A 362 -14.20 -22.02 -14.62
N VAL A 363 -13.65 -23.08 -14.01
CA VAL A 363 -12.66 -23.97 -14.66
C VAL A 363 -13.25 -24.64 -15.91
N ALA A 364 -14.56 -24.86 -15.94
CA ALA A 364 -15.26 -25.37 -17.12
C ALA A 364 -15.29 -24.39 -18.30
N GLY A 365 -14.97 -23.11 -18.06
CA GLY A 365 -15.08 -22.00 -19.01
C GLY A 365 -16.32 -21.14 -18.76
N GLY A 366 -16.43 -20.04 -19.47
CA GLY A 366 -17.51 -19.05 -19.35
C GLY A 366 -16.97 -17.63 -19.33
N GLU A 367 -17.85 -16.64 -19.13
CA GLU A 367 -17.48 -15.24 -19.08
C GLU A 367 -16.78 -14.90 -17.76
N PRO A 368 -15.59 -14.27 -17.81
CA PRO A 368 -14.88 -13.81 -16.62
C PRO A 368 -15.65 -12.71 -15.88
N LYS A 369 -15.77 -12.86 -14.56
CA LYS A 369 -16.37 -11.86 -13.68
C LYS A 369 -15.31 -11.00 -13.03
N ARG A 370 -15.38 -9.67 -13.19
CA ARG A 370 -14.51 -8.70 -12.51
C ARG A 370 -14.86 -8.61 -11.03
N ILE A 371 -13.84 -8.67 -10.16
CA ILE A 371 -13.95 -8.70 -8.70
C ILE A 371 -13.49 -7.38 -8.07
N THR A 372 -12.47 -6.71 -8.64
CA THR A 372 -11.94 -5.44 -8.14
C THR A 372 -12.07 -4.31 -9.16
N PHE A 373 -12.01 -3.05 -8.68
CA PHE A 373 -12.16 -1.82 -9.49
C PHE A 373 -11.23 -0.72 -8.94
N GLN A 374 -9.99 -1.08 -8.59
CA GLN A 374 -9.11 -0.20 -7.83
C GLN A 374 -8.30 0.78 -8.67
N ASN A 375 -8.27 0.66 -10.00
CA ASN A 375 -7.41 1.45 -10.87
C ASN A 375 -5.95 1.48 -10.36
N ALA A 376 -5.40 0.33 -10.04
CA ALA A 376 -4.06 0.16 -9.47
C ALA A 376 -3.38 -1.07 -10.08
N LEU A 377 -2.05 -1.09 -10.08
CA LEU A 377 -1.32 -2.30 -10.43
C LEU A 377 -1.47 -3.31 -9.28
N ILE A 378 -1.89 -4.52 -9.60
CA ILE A 378 -1.96 -5.66 -8.68
C ILE A 378 -0.87 -6.65 -9.05
N ILE A 379 -0.08 -7.08 -8.05
CA ILE A 379 0.99 -8.07 -8.24
C ILE A 379 0.79 -9.24 -7.27
N GLY A 380 0.45 -10.38 -7.82
CA GLY A 380 0.22 -11.60 -7.07
C GLY A 380 -1.11 -11.61 -6.34
N LEU A 381 -1.72 -12.79 -6.34
CA LEU A 381 -2.94 -13.09 -5.60
C LEU A 381 -2.90 -14.54 -5.11
N ASP A 382 -3.65 -14.81 -4.05
CA ASP A 382 -3.93 -16.17 -3.61
C ASP A 382 -5.28 -16.24 -2.88
N TRP A 383 -5.87 -17.42 -2.85
CA TRP A 383 -7.14 -17.68 -2.17
C TRP A 383 -6.92 -17.92 -0.68
N THR A 384 -7.87 -17.49 0.14
CA THR A 384 -7.98 -18.02 1.52
C THR A 384 -8.39 -19.50 1.47
N THR A 385 -7.99 -20.27 2.47
CA THR A 385 -8.24 -21.72 2.53
C THR A 385 -9.72 -22.11 2.49
N ASP A 386 -10.60 -21.20 2.94
CA ASP A 386 -12.05 -21.37 2.89
C ASP A 386 -12.69 -20.95 1.55
N GLY A 387 -11.88 -20.44 0.59
CA GLY A 387 -12.33 -19.97 -0.71
C GLY A 387 -13.21 -18.71 -0.69
N ARG A 388 -13.37 -18.06 0.47
CA ARG A 388 -14.27 -16.91 0.60
C ARG A 388 -13.63 -15.58 0.24
N GLN A 389 -12.31 -15.48 0.35
CA GLN A 389 -11.59 -14.25 0.08
C GLN A 389 -10.38 -14.52 -0.83
N ILE A 390 -9.93 -13.47 -1.50
CA ILE A 390 -8.69 -13.43 -2.26
C ILE A 390 -7.78 -12.41 -1.58
N ILE A 391 -6.55 -12.82 -1.25
CA ILE A 391 -5.48 -11.94 -0.76
C ILE A 391 -4.63 -11.53 -1.94
N PHE A 392 -4.25 -10.26 -2.03
CA PHE A 392 -3.48 -9.73 -3.15
C PHE A 392 -2.59 -8.56 -2.73
N ALA A 393 -1.57 -8.26 -3.52
CA ALA A 393 -0.73 -7.09 -3.36
C ALA A 393 -1.14 -6.01 -4.35
N SER A 394 -1.34 -4.76 -3.90
CA SER A 394 -1.77 -3.65 -4.74
C SER A 394 -0.90 -2.41 -4.53
N PHE A 395 -0.56 -1.76 -5.64
CA PHE A 395 0.07 -0.44 -5.73
C PHE A 395 -0.96 0.69 -5.70
N GLY A 396 -2.04 0.58 -4.95
CA GLY A 396 -2.95 1.69 -4.71
C GLY A 396 -2.28 2.91 -4.04
N ARG A 397 -1.00 2.74 -3.66
CA ARG A 397 -0.03 3.76 -3.24
C ARG A 397 1.28 3.53 -4.01
N ALA A 398 2.28 4.37 -3.78
CA ALA A 398 3.59 4.24 -4.43
C ALA A 398 4.34 2.93 -4.13
N THR A 399 4.04 2.34 -2.98
CA THR A 399 4.57 1.05 -2.56
C THR A 399 3.43 0.05 -2.39
N PRO A 400 3.61 -1.20 -2.82
CA PRO A 400 2.57 -2.21 -2.68
C PRO A 400 2.32 -2.56 -1.22
N THR A 401 1.08 -2.87 -0.93
CA THR A 401 0.62 -3.38 0.35
C THR A 401 -0.35 -4.53 0.14
N LEU A 402 -0.55 -5.35 1.16
CA LEU A 402 -1.46 -6.48 1.08
C LEU A 402 -2.92 -6.05 1.34
N TRP A 403 -3.81 -6.62 0.56
CA TRP A 403 -5.25 -6.41 0.60
C TRP A 403 -5.99 -7.74 0.57
N ARG A 404 -7.25 -7.71 0.94
CA ARG A 404 -8.18 -8.83 0.77
C ARG A 404 -9.49 -8.33 0.19
N VAL A 405 -10.13 -9.16 -0.61
CA VAL A 405 -11.47 -8.93 -1.17
C VAL A 405 -12.30 -10.20 -1.07
N ALA A 406 -13.61 -10.08 -0.91
CA ALA A 406 -14.49 -11.24 -1.00
C ALA A 406 -14.42 -11.85 -2.42
N SER A 407 -14.41 -13.18 -2.54
CA SER A 407 -14.38 -13.87 -3.84
C SER A 407 -15.59 -13.59 -4.72
N THR A 408 -16.66 -13.08 -4.12
CA THR A 408 -17.86 -12.61 -4.82
C THR A 408 -17.79 -11.16 -5.30
N GLY A 409 -16.73 -10.41 -4.92
CA GLY A 409 -16.53 -8.99 -5.15
C GLY A 409 -16.94 -8.13 -3.95
N GLY A 410 -16.69 -6.84 -4.05
CA GLY A 410 -16.95 -5.84 -3.02
C GLY A 410 -15.74 -4.93 -2.79
N GLU A 411 -15.80 -4.07 -1.79
CA GLU A 411 -14.71 -3.15 -1.46
C GLU A 411 -13.52 -3.91 -0.85
N PRO A 412 -12.32 -3.80 -1.43
CA PRO A 412 -11.12 -4.37 -0.87
C PRO A 412 -10.74 -3.74 0.48
N GLN A 413 -10.23 -4.56 1.38
CA GLN A 413 -9.79 -4.17 2.71
C GLN A 413 -8.28 -4.36 2.84
N SER A 414 -7.57 -3.34 3.30
CA SER A 414 -6.13 -3.44 3.58
C SER A 414 -5.87 -4.41 4.74
N LEU A 415 -4.85 -5.23 4.59
CA LEU A 415 -4.33 -6.07 5.67
C LEU A 415 -3.29 -5.28 6.47
N ALA A 416 -3.43 -5.28 7.79
CA ALA A 416 -2.50 -4.60 8.70
C ALA A 416 -1.17 -5.38 8.91
N VAL A 417 -0.74 -6.16 7.90
CA VAL A 417 0.48 -6.97 7.94
C VAL A 417 1.32 -6.73 6.68
N GLY A 418 2.61 -6.99 6.76
CA GLY A 418 3.55 -6.83 5.67
C GLY A 418 4.06 -5.40 5.48
N GLY A 419 3.29 -4.39 5.90
CA GLY A 419 3.68 -2.99 5.70
C GLY A 419 3.79 -2.61 4.23
N GLU A 420 4.64 -1.62 3.93
CA GLU A 420 4.96 -1.18 2.56
C GLU A 420 5.96 -2.16 1.93
N GLY A 421 5.82 -2.41 0.64
CA GLY A 421 6.70 -3.30 -0.12
C GLY A 421 6.31 -4.78 -0.09
N ALA A 422 5.15 -5.13 0.47
CA ALA A 422 4.68 -6.51 0.50
C ALA A 422 4.07 -6.94 -0.84
N LEU A 423 4.65 -7.98 -1.45
CA LEU A 423 4.32 -8.51 -2.78
C LEU A 423 4.04 -10.01 -2.75
N SER A 424 3.46 -10.53 -3.82
CA SER A 424 3.33 -11.97 -4.13
C SER A 424 2.87 -12.80 -2.93
N PRO A 425 1.68 -12.54 -2.36
CA PRO A 425 1.17 -13.30 -1.23
C PRO A 425 0.97 -14.76 -1.59
N ALA A 426 1.26 -15.66 -0.65
CA ALA A 426 0.97 -17.09 -0.72
C ALA A 426 0.34 -17.55 0.60
N VAL A 427 -0.83 -18.15 0.52
CA VAL A 427 -1.59 -18.64 1.69
C VAL A 427 -1.27 -20.10 1.94
N ALA A 428 -0.87 -20.45 3.15
CA ALA A 428 -0.65 -21.84 3.51
C ALA A 428 -1.98 -22.60 3.51
N PRO A 429 -2.08 -23.75 2.82
CA PRO A 429 -3.29 -24.57 2.87
C PRO A 429 -3.61 -25.07 4.29
N GLN A 430 -2.61 -25.17 5.14
CA GLN A 430 -2.74 -25.56 6.54
C GLN A 430 -1.90 -24.64 7.44
N GLY A 431 -2.26 -24.53 8.73
CA GLY A 431 -1.47 -23.81 9.74
C GLY A 431 -1.70 -22.30 9.81
N ASN A 432 -2.71 -21.75 9.11
CA ASN A 432 -3.11 -20.34 9.18
C ASN A 432 -1.93 -19.35 9.01
N ARG A 433 -1.12 -19.56 7.97
CA ARG A 433 0.11 -18.80 7.67
C ARG A 433 -0.02 -18.11 6.31
N LEU A 434 0.62 -16.96 6.19
CA LEU A 434 0.76 -16.17 4.96
C LEU A 434 2.24 -15.89 4.75
N ALA A 435 2.79 -16.24 3.59
CA ALA A 435 4.08 -15.77 3.13
C ALA A 435 3.90 -14.65 2.11
N TYR A 436 4.85 -13.74 2.04
CA TYR A 436 4.90 -12.69 1.03
C TYR A 436 6.34 -12.26 0.82
N VAL A 437 6.63 -11.66 -0.31
CA VAL A 437 7.93 -11.03 -0.59
C VAL A 437 7.93 -9.64 0.03
N GLN A 438 8.98 -9.31 0.79
CA GLN A 438 9.20 -7.96 1.30
C GLN A 438 10.22 -7.27 0.39
N HIS A 439 9.77 -6.33 -0.43
CA HIS A 439 10.63 -5.57 -1.32
C HIS A 439 10.84 -4.15 -0.81
N GLN A 440 12.07 -3.65 -0.90
CA GLN A 440 12.41 -2.26 -0.57
C GLN A 440 12.92 -1.59 -1.85
N TRP A 441 12.28 -0.48 -2.22
CA TRP A 441 12.72 0.37 -3.32
C TRP A 441 13.29 1.66 -2.75
N ASP A 442 14.56 1.90 -3.03
CA ASP A 442 15.26 3.13 -2.74
C ASP A 442 16.03 3.53 -4.01
N GLU A 443 15.56 4.59 -4.66
CA GLU A 443 16.14 5.08 -5.91
C GLU A 443 16.41 6.58 -5.75
N ASP A 444 17.68 6.95 -5.85
CA ASP A 444 18.16 8.30 -5.69
C ASP A 444 18.62 8.93 -7.01
N ILE A 445 18.51 10.25 -7.12
CA ILE A 445 19.08 11.00 -8.22
C ILE A 445 20.51 11.39 -7.89
N VAL A 446 21.45 10.94 -8.73
CA VAL A 446 22.87 11.28 -8.61
C VAL A 446 23.30 12.28 -9.68
N ARG A 447 24.28 13.11 -9.36
CA ARG A 447 24.90 14.03 -10.30
C ARG A 447 26.26 13.50 -10.71
N ILE A 448 26.51 13.46 -12.01
CA ILE A 448 27.81 13.09 -12.58
C ILE A 448 28.33 14.31 -13.36
N PRO A 449 29.46 14.89 -12.98
CA PRO A 449 30.09 15.95 -13.77
C PRO A 449 30.54 15.42 -15.14
N VAL A 450 30.14 16.12 -16.20
CA VAL A 450 30.60 15.76 -17.55
C VAL A 450 32.00 16.31 -17.74
N ALA A 451 32.97 15.40 -17.74
CA ALA A 451 34.37 15.78 -17.97
C ALA A 451 34.58 16.34 -19.39
N ARG A 452 35.39 17.38 -19.53
CA ARG A 452 35.86 17.82 -20.84
C ARG A 452 36.70 16.73 -21.45
N MET A 453 36.74 16.66 -22.79
CA MET A 453 37.53 15.67 -23.54
C MET A 453 38.98 15.66 -23.04
N GLY A 454 39.44 14.52 -22.51
CA GLY A 454 40.80 14.35 -21.96
C GLY A 454 40.93 14.62 -20.44
N ALA A 455 39.89 15.06 -19.75
CA ALA A 455 39.89 15.19 -18.28
C ALA A 455 39.46 13.87 -17.61
N ARG A 456 39.96 13.62 -16.39
CA ARG A 456 39.54 12.47 -15.59
C ARG A 456 38.09 12.68 -15.17
N ALA A 457 37.25 11.65 -15.33
CA ALA A 457 35.86 11.68 -14.83
C ALA A 457 35.87 11.82 -13.31
N GLU A 458 35.07 12.76 -12.80
CA GLU A 458 34.80 12.86 -11.37
C GLU A 458 33.76 11.80 -10.96
N PRO A 459 33.81 11.29 -9.73
CA PRO A 459 32.84 10.32 -9.26
C PRO A 459 31.43 10.93 -9.19
N ALA A 460 30.43 10.08 -9.35
CA ALA A 460 29.04 10.44 -9.11
C ALA A 460 28.85 10.90 -7.65
N SER A 461 28.03 11.93 -7.45
CA SER A 461 27.66 12.41 -6.13
C SER A 461 26.14 12.40 -5.94
N PRO A 462 25.63 12.01 -4.76
CA PRO A 462 24.22 12.13 -4.45
C PRO A 462 23.73 13.58 -4.64
N LEU A 463 22.55 13.74 -5.24
CA LEU A 463 21.95 15.05 -5.49
C LEU A 463 20.59 15.19 -4.83
N ILE A 464 19.67 14.26 -5.08
CA ILE A 464 18.36 14.18 -4.44
C ILE A 464 18.27 12.78 -3.83
N VAL A 465 18.22 12.74 -2.50
CA VAL A 465 18.27 11.50 -1.73
C VAL A 465 17.07 11.45 -0.78
N SER A 466 16.41 10.31 -0.74
CA SER A 466 15.35 10.04 0.22
C SER A 466 15.31 8.54 0.55
N THR A 467 14.44 8.11 1.40
CA THR A 467 14.13 6.68 1.63
C THR A 467 13.01 6.19 0.70
N ARG A 468 12.85 6.86 -0.44
CA ARG A 468 11.77 6.64 -1.40
C ARG A 468 12.32 6.75 -2.82
N LYS A 469 11.47 6.42 -3.78
CA LYS A 469 11.82 6.48 -5.19
C LYS A 469 11.82 7.92 -5.70
N ASP A 470 12.96 8.39 -6.20
CA ASP A 470 13.15 9.68 -6.84
C ASP A 470 13.68 9.46 -8.27
N GLU A 471 12.91 9.87 -9.29
CA GLU A 471 13.23 9.53 -10.69
C GLU A 471 12.91 10.67 -11.67
N GLY A 472 13.38 10.50 -12.91
CA GLY A 472 13.03 11.36 -14.06
C GLY A 472 13.43 12.83 -13.89
N PRO A 473 14.64 13.17 -13.38
CA PRO A 473 15.03 14.55 -13.16
C PRO A 473 15.18 15.33 -14.45
N GLN A 474 14.79 16.60 -14.43
CA GLN A 474 15.10 17.57 -15.49
C GLN A 474 15.42 18.93 -14.91
N TYR A 475 16.53 19.52 -15.31
CA TYR A 475 16.87 20.90 -14.99
C TYR A 475 15.91 21.88 -15.65
N SER A 476 15.57 22.98 -14.95
CA SER A 476 14.91 24.13 -15.55
C SER A 476 15.78 24.75 -16.62
N PRO A 477 15.21 25.48 -17.62
CA PRO A 477 16.00 26.10 -18.69
C PRO A 477 17.08 27.07 -18.21
N ASP A 478 16.89 27.69 -17.06
CA ASP A 478 17.87 28.60 -16.41
C ASP A 478 18.88 27.84 -15.52
N GLY A 479 18.76 26.52 -15.38
CA GLY A 479 19.61 25.66 -14.60
C GLY A 479 19.53 25.81 -13.08
N LYS A 480 18.54 26.56 -12.56
CA LYS A 480 18.44 26.85 -11.14
C LYS A 480 17.60 25.87 -10.35
N ARG A 481 16.70 25.14 -10.99
CA ARG A 481 15.78 24.18 -10.37
C ARG A 481 15.82 22.84 -11.06
N ILE A 482 15.38 21.80 -10.36
CA ILE A 482 15.19 20.45 -10.90
C ILE A 482 13.74 20.05 -10.63
N VAL A 483 13.02 19.60 -11.66
CA VAL A 483 11.76 18.89 -11.50
C VAL A 483 12.04 17.40 -11.56
N PHE A 484 11.31 16.61 -10.78
CA PHE A 484 11.42 15.15 -10.72
C PHE A 484 10.11 14.54 -10.25
N GLN A 485 9.93 13.26 -10.48
CA GLN A 485 8.85 12.49 -9.85
C GLN A 485 9.36 11.82 -8.59
N SER A 486 8.50 11.74 -7.56
CA SER A 486 8.88 11.11 -6.31
C SER A 486 7.70 10.48 -5.59
N THR A 487 8.01 9.40 -4.87
CA THR A 487 7.03 8.69 -4.02
C THR A 487 7.08 9.11 -2.56
N ARG A 488 7.75 10.21 -2.21
CA ARG A 488 7.93 10.74 -0.84
C ARG A 488 6.63 11.00 -0.10
N SER A 489 5.57 11.36 -0.82
CA SER A 489 4.22 11.59 -0.25
C SER A 489 3.40 10.31 -0.05
N GLY A 490 3.94 9.15 -0.43
CA GLY A 490 3.23 7.87 -0.47
C GLY A 490 2.50 7.61 -1.80
N PHE A 491 2.63 8.51 -2.78
CA PHE A 491 2.12 8.40 -4.15
C PHE A 491 3.13 8.96 -5.13
N TYR A 492 3.08 8.53 -6.39
CA TYR A 492 3.85 9.16 -7.45
C TYR A 492 3.31 10.56 -7.71
N GLU A 493 4.12 11.57 -7.42
CA GLU A 493 3.77 12.99 -7.59
C GLU A 493 4.93 13.77 -8.18
N ILE A 494 4.65 14.93 -8.76
CA ILE A 494 5.67 15.82 -9.28
C ILE A 494 6.21 16.72 -8.17
N TRP A 495 7.52 16.80 -8.11
CA TRP A 495 8.27 17.61 -7.14
C TRP A 495 9.23 18.54 -7.87
N VAL A 496 9.58 19.65 -7.23
CA VAL A 496 10.60 20.57 -7.69
C VAL A 496 11.56 20.90 -6.52
N CYS A 497 12.82 21.06 -6.82
CA CYS A 497 13.83 21.50 -5.85
C CYS A 497 14.80 22.49 -6.49
N GLU A 498 15.69 23.09 -5.68
CA GLU A 498 16.83 23.86 -6.18
C GLU A 498 17.83 22.96 -6.91
N ALA A 499 18.69 23.55 -7.75
CA ALA A 499 19.66 22.81 -8.57
C ALA A 499 20.71 22.02 -7.75
N ASP A 500 20.84 22.32 -6.46
CA ASP A 500 21.69 21.58 -5.50
C ASP A 500 20.94 20.45 -4.76
N GLY A 501 19.65 20.20 -5.11
CA GLY A 501 18.80 19.20 -4.46
C GLY A 501 18.08 19.69 -3.20
N SER A 502 18.35 20.92 -2.75
CA SER A 502 17.72 21.47 -1.56
C SER A 502 16.28 21.93 -1.80
N ASN A 503 15.51 22.12 -0.70
CA ASN A 503 14.17 22.67 -0.69
C ASN A 503 13.16 21.93 -1.60
N PRO A 504 13.03 20.59 -1.52
CA PRO A 504 12.06 19.87 -2.33
C PRO A 504 10.61 20.27 -1.97
N LEU A 505 9.84 20.68 -2.99
CA LEU A 505 8.45 21.10 -2.90
C LEU A 505 7.58 20.19 -3.79
N GLN A 506 6.52 19.65 -3.21
CA GLN A 506 5.52 18.90 -3.95
C GLN A 506 4.61 19.83 -4.75
N LEU A 507 4.49 19.61 -6.05
CA LEU A 507 3.63 20.41 -6.95
C LEU A 507 2.26 19.78 -7.18
N THR A 508 2.16 18.44 -7.18
CA THR A 508 0.90 17.72 -7.47
C THR A 508 0.47 16.85 -6.28
N SER A 509 -0.82 16.53 -6.21
CA SER A 509 -1.39 15.62 -5.19
C SER A 509 -2.59 14.85 -5.75
N PHE A 510 -2.39 14.15 -6.87
CA PHE A 510 -3.43 13.34 -7.49
C PHE A 510 -3.81 12.13 -6.64
N ARG A 511 -2.83 11.58 -5.88
CA ARG A 511 -3.00 10.34 -5.11
C ARG A 511 -3.46 9.16 -5.97
N GLY A 512 -3.13 9.22 -7.26
CA GLY A 512 -3.42 8.19 -8.25
C GLY A 512 -2.27 7.17 -8.35
N PRO A 513 -2.43 6.16 -9.21
CA PRO A 513 -1.44 5.10 -9.36
C PRO A 513 -0.12 5.60 -9.95
N LEU A 514 -0.17 6.58 -10.83
CA LEU A 514 1.02 7.12 -11.48
C LEU A 514 0.82 8.59 -11.87
N THR A 515 1.79 9.43 -11.51
CA THR A 515 1.96 10.80 -12.01
C THR A 515 3.45 11.00 -12.24
N GLY A 516 3.86 11.26 -13.49
CA GLY A 516 5.28 11.23 -13.81
C GLY A 516 5.67 11.98 -15.07
N THR A 517 6.89 11.72 -15.53
CA THR A 517 7.51 12.26 -16.74
C THR A 517 7.44 13.79 -16.88
N PRO A 518 7.76 14.58 -15.83
CA PRO A 518 7.63 16.04 -15.90
C PRO A 518 8.63 16.65 -16.88
N ARG A 519 8.19 17.71 -17.60
CA ARG A 519 9.03 18.46 -18.53
C ARG A 519 8.79 19.95 -18.40
N TRP A 520 9.88 20.73 -18.31
CA TRP A 520 9.83 22.19 -18.31
C TRP A 520 9.42 22.76 -19.65
N SER A 521 8.58 23.80 -19.65
CA SER A 521 8.42 24.66 -20.82
C SER A 521 9.74 25.39 -21.13
N PRO A 522 10.00 25.77 -22.39
CA PRO A 522 11.23 26.50 -22.75
C PRO A 522 11.48 27.77 -21.96
N GLU A 523 10.42 28.46 -21.53
CA GLU A 523 10.51 29.66 -20.70
C GLU A 523 10.68 29.37 -19.19
N GLY A 524 10.60 28.10 -18.77
CA GLY A 524 10.71 27.70 -17.37
C GLY A 524 9.55 28.11 -16.47
N ARG A 525 8.40 28.46 -17.04
CA ARG A 525 7.22 28.94 -16.28
C ARG A 525 6.20 27.84 -16.01
N GLN A 526 6.17 26.81 -16.85
CA GLN A 526 5.20 25.73 -16.79
C GLN A 526 5.90 24.38 -16.88
N LEU A 527 5.21 23.38 -16.37
CA LEU A 527 5.55 21.97 -16.51
C LEU A 527 4.41 21.28 -17.25
N VAL A 528 4.74 20.30 -18.09
CA VAL A 528 3.80 19.27 -18.55
C VAL A 528 4.23 17.93 -18.00
N PHE A 529 3.28 17.07 -17.75
CA PHE A 529 3.49 15.74 -17.22
C PHE A 529 2.29 14.85 -17.56
N ASP A 530 2.43 13.55 -17.42
CA ASP A 530 1.28 12.66 -17.50
C ASP A 530 0.84 12.20 -16.11
N SER A 531 -0.46 11.98 -15.97
CA SER A 531 -1.07 11.42 -14.77
C SER A 531 -2.25 10.53 -15.12
N ARG A 532 -2.50 9.56 -14.29
CA ARG A 532 -3.59 8.60 -14.43
C ARG A 532 -4.56 8.72 -13.26
N PRO A 533 -5.42 9.77 -13.27
CA PRO A 533 -6.41 9.95 -12.20
C PRO A 533 -7.51 8.88 -12.23
N ASP A 534 -7.71 8.29 -13.38
CA ASP A 534 -8.67 7.22 -13.63
C ASP A 534 -8.02 6.06 -14.42
N ARG A 535 -8.75 5.39 -15.27
CA ARG A 535 -8.28 4.24 -16.06
C ARG A 535 -7.21 4.61 -17.11
N TYR A 536 -7.24 5.83 -17.65
CA TYR A 536 -6.38 6.25 -18.76
C TYR A 536 -5.41 7.35 -18.31
N ALA A 537 -4.22 7.34 -18.89
CA ALA A 537 -3.25 8.40 -18.68
C ALA A 537 -3.58 9.61 -19.55
N HIS A 538 -3.48 10.81 -18.97
CA HIS A 538 -3.70 12.06 -19.64
C HIS A 538 -2.55 13.04 -19.43
N ILE A 539 -2.33 13.94 -20.39
CA ILE A 539 -1.36 15.01 -20.25
C ILE A 539 -1.98 16.17 -19.47
N PHE A 540 -1.21 16.65 -18.50
CA PHE A 540 -1.54 17.80 -17.65
C PHE A 540 -0.48 18.89 -17.79
N SER A 541 -0.86 20.11 -17.47
CA SER A 541 0.07 21.21 -17.24
C SER A 541 -0.14 21.82 -15.86
N ILE A 542 0.94 22.37 -15.28
CA ILE A 542 0.92 23.11 -14.01
C ILE A 542 1.91 24.27 -14.09
N GLN A 543 1.65 25.38 -13.36
CA GLN A 543 2.65 26.44 -13.20
C GLN A 543 3.85 25.94 -12.40
N ALA A 544 5.03 26.40 -12.71
CA ALA A 544 6.26 26.01 -12.03
C ALA A 544 6.29 26.37 -10.52
N GLU A 545 5.47 27.34 -10.15
CA GLU A 545 5.28 27.79 -8.76
C GLU A 545 4.14 27.01 -8.04
N GLY A 546 3.52 26.05 -8.73
CA GLY A 546 2.39 25.29 -8.21
C GLY A 546 1.02 25.83 -8.64
N GLY A 547 -0.02 25.32 -8.00
CA GLY A 547 -1.41 25.64 -8.31
C GLY A 547 -2.21 24.42 -8.76
N ALA A 548 -3.41 24.63 -9.32
CA ALA A 548 -4.23 23.53 -9.81
C ALA A 548 -3.72 23.01 -11.16
N PRO A 549 -3.43 21.70 -11.30
CA PRO A 549 -3.11 21.11 -12.58
C PRO A 549 -4.28 21.23 -13.57
N ARG A 550 -3.97 21.54 -14.83
CA ARG A 550 -4.94 21.61 -15.92
C ARG A 550 -4.76 20.42 -16.86
N GLN A 551 -5.79 19.65 -17.06
CA GLN A 551 -5.82 18.56 -18.02
C GLN A 551 -5.81 19.10 -19.46
N LEU A 552 -4.94 18.55 -20.32
CA LEU A 552 -4.78 18.96 -21.71
C LEU A 552 -5.33 17.95 -22.72
N THR A 553 -5.41 16.67 -22.34
CA THR A 553 -5.96 15.60 -23.19
C THR A 553 -7.08 14.87 -22.45
N SER A 554 -7.99 14.24 -23.20
CA SER A 554 -9.13 13.49 -22.68
C SER A 554 -9.49 12.33 -23.62
N GLY A 555 -10.44 11.49 -23.22
CA GLY A 555 -10.94 10.33 -23.97
C GLY A 555 -10.42 9.01 -23.42
N ASP A 556 -10.91 7.91 -24.01
CA ASP A 556 -10.66 6.54 -23.54
C ASP A 556 -9.35 5.96 -24.12
N PHE A 557 -8.29 6.77 -24.11
CA PHE A 557 -6.96 6.45 -24.64
C PHE A 557 -5.87 6.94 -23.69
N ASN A 558 -4.72 6.29 -23.74
CA ASN A 558 -3.56 6.74 -23.00
C ASN A 558 -2.79 7.82 -23.77
N HIS A 559 -2.36 8.83 -23.03
CA HIS A 559 -1.51 9.92 -23.47
C HIS A 559 -0.39 10.08 -22.47
N VAL A 560 0.86 9.78 -22.86
CA VAL A 560 2.00 9.70 -21.92
C VAL A 560 3.25 10.36 -22.49
N VAL A 561 4.23 10.56 -21.61
CA VAL A 561 5.58 11.05 -21.94
C VAL A 561 5.55 12.35 -22.74
N PRO A 562 4.97 13.44 -22.21
CA PRO A 562 4.92 14.72 -22.90
C PRO A 562 6.30 15.37 -23.05
N SER A 563 6.49 16.14 -24.12
CA SER A 563 7.66 16.97 -24.33
C SER A 563 7.29 18.26 -25.08
N TRP A 564 7.90 19.37 -24.72
CA TRP A 564 7.69 20.64 -25.39
C TRP A 564 8.47 20.74 -26.69
N SER A 565 7.90 21.44 -27.68
CA SER A 565 8.71 21.96 -28.79
C SER A 565 9.62 23.08 -28.29
N ARG A 566 10.73 23.32 -29.01
CA ARG A 566 11.72 24.34 -28.63
C ARG A 566 11.12 25.76 -28.60
N ASP A 567 10.15 26.04 -29.43
CA ASP A 567 9.44 27.34 -29.51
C ASP A 567 8.28 27.47 -28.51
N GLY A 568 8.01 26.42 -27.70
CA GLY A 568 6.95 26.38 -26.70
C GLY A 568 5.54 26.35 -27.28
N GLN A 569 5.35 26.22 -28.60
CA GLN A 569 4.03 26.26 -29.23
C GLN A 569 3.30 24.92 -29.23
N TRP A 570 4.06 23.82 -29.14
CA TRP A 570 3.56 22.44 -29.24
C TRP A 570 4.00 21.57 -28.08
N ILE A 571 3.14 20.60 -27.77
CA ILE A 571 3.45 19.48 -26.88
C ILE A 571 3.38 18.21 -27.73
N TYR A 572 4.47 17.43 -27.74
CA TYR A 572 4.55 16.09 -28.32
C TYR A 572 4.29 15.07 -27.20
N PHE A 573 3.61 14.00 -27.52
CA PHE A 573 3.31 12.92 -26.54
C PHE A 573 3.06 11.60 -27.29
N ALA A 574 3.22 10.48 -26.59
CA ALA A 574 2.84 9.18 -27.10
C ALA A 574 1.35 8.92 -26.79
N SER A 575 0.64 8.31 -27.75
CA SER A 575 -0.75 7.91 -27.55
C SER A 575 -1.11 6.66 -28.34
N ASP A 576 -1.99 5.84 -27.78
CA ASP A 576 -2.52 4.61 -28.37
C ASP A 576 -3.90 4.81 -29.05
N ARG A 577 -4.34 6.08 -29.23
CA ARG A 577 -5.64 6.43 -29.83
C ARG A 577 -5.88 5.90 -31.24
N SER A 578 -4.85 5.54 -31.98
CA SER A 578 -4.94 4.95 -33.31
C SER A 578 -4.93 3.42 -33.32
N GLY A 579 -5.05 2.78 -32.13
CA GLY A 579 -4.96 1.34 -31.96
C GLY A 579 -3.53 0.82 -31.76
N SER A 580 -2.52 1.68 -31.96
CA SER A 580 -1.09 1.41 -31.66
C SER A 580 -0.42 2.67 -31.15
N TRP A 581 0.71 2.50 -30.43
CA TRP A 581 1.46 3.64 -29.92
C TRP A 581 2.11 4.44 -31.05
N GLN A 582 1.75 5.73 -31.11
CA GLN A 582 2.28 6.71 -32.08
C GLN A 582 2.64 8.01 -31.36
N VAL A 583 3.54 8.78 -31.96
CA VAL A 583 3.84 10.13 -31.48
C VAL A 583 2.84 11.11 -32.08
N TRP A 584 2.22 11.88 -31.22
CA TRP A 584 1.23 12.93 -31.55
C TRP A 584 1.75 14.28 -31.12
N LYS A 585 1.16 15.33 -31.66
CA LYS A 585 1.39 16.69 -31.17
C LYS A 585 0.05 17.42 -31.00
N MET A 586 0.02 18.31 -30.05
CA MET A 586 -1.09 19.23 -29.81
C MET A 586 -0.56 20.65 -29.57
N PRO A 587 -1.37 21.72 -29.77
CA PRO A 587 -1.02 23.06 -29.30
C PRO A 587 -0.70 23.06 -27.81
N ALA A 588 0.24 23.92 -27.36
CA ALA A 588 0.58 24.04 -25.94
C ALA A 588 -0.60 24.44 -25.04
N ALA A 589 -1.61 25.10 -25.65
CA ALA A 589 -2.86 25.45 -24.99
C ALA A 589 -3.80 24.23 -24.74
N GLY A 590 -3.48 23.07 -25.29
CA GLY A 590 -4.34 21.89 -25.28
C GLY A 590 -5.25 21.82 -26.49
N GLY A 591 -5.94 20.66 -26.72
CA GLY A 591 -6.87 20.46 -27.85
C GLY A 591 -6.93 19.04 -28.38
#